data_69805ded01c657d1f0cd119f378604e4
#
_entry.id   69805ded01c657d1f0cd119f378604e4
#
_cell.length_a   1.000
_cell.length_b   1.000
_cell.length_c   1.000
_cell.angle_alpha   90.00
_cell.angle_beta   90.00
_cell.angle_gamma   90.00
#
_symmetry.space_group_name_H-M   'P 1'
#
loop_
_entity.id
_entity.type
_entity.pdbx_description
1 polymer ?
#
loop_
_entity_poly.entity_id
_entity_poly.type
_entity_poly.pdbx_seq_one_letter_code
_entity_poly.pdbx_strand_id
1 'polypeptide(L)'
;VYKIQPLQKVFAAYGVDNYVDMIGSVKEEEGPWFPMYSYSGSMTTATPGGVAWVKMGEVKHEWLPKVVMAPDFESTWNQYMTAYNAANPQDFLAEMQTELERRAGL
;
A
#
# COMPACT_ATOMS: atom_id res chain seq x y z
N VAL A 1 -27.19 -19.70 22.95
CA VAL A 1 -26.36 -20.40 23.94
C VAL A 1 -25.53 -21.50 23.29
N TYR A 2 -26.07 -22.29 22.36
CA TYR A 2 -25.33 -23.41 21.73
C TYR A 2 -24.24 -23.02 20.73
N LYS A 3 -24.21 -21.77 20.25
CA LYS A 3 -23.21 -21.32 19.27
C LYS A 3 -21.88 -20.86 19.88
N ILE A 4 -21.82 -20.65 21.19
CA ILE A 4 -20.63 -20.13 21.89
C ILE A 4 -19.66 -21.27 22.27
N GLN A 5 -20.17 -22.48 22.55
CA GLN A 5 -19.34 -23.59 23.01
C GLN A 5 -18.26 -24.07 22.01
N PRO A 6 -18.55 -24.19 20.69
CA PRO A 6 -17.50 -24.54 19.72
C PRO A 6 -16.38 -23.49 19.66
N LEU A 7 -16.73 -22.20 19.77
CA LEU A 7 -15.80 -21.10 19.72
C LEU A 7 -14.89 -21.07 20.96
N GLN A 8 -15.45 -21.32 22.14
CA GLN A 8 -14.68 -21.44 23.39
C GLN A 8 -13.67 -22.59 23.35
N LYS A 9 -14.01 -23.72 22.73
CA LYS A 9 -13.08 -24.83 22.53
C LYS A 9 -11.92 -24.45 21.62
N VAL A 10 -12.19 -23.66 20.57
CA VAL A 10 -11.16 -23.14 19.68
C VAL A 10 -10.24 -22.18 20.45
N PHE A 11 -10.79 -21.25 21.21
CA PHE A 11 -9.99 -20.33 22.02
C PHE A 11 -9.12 -21.08 23.04
N ALA A 12 -9.67 -22.06 23.73
CA ALA A 12 -8.92 -22.89 24.68
C ALA A 12 -7.77 -23.66 23.99
N ALA A 13 -8.01 -24.18 22.78
CA ALA A 13 -6.97 -24.88 22.02
C ALA A 13 -5.80 -23.95 21.61
N TYR A 14 -6.07 -22.66 21.41
CA TYR A 14 -5.06 -21.65 21.12
C TYR A 14 -4.52 -20.95 22.39
N GLY A 15 -5.04 -21.29 23.57
CA GLY A 15 -4.61 -20.68 24.83
C GLY A 15 -5.00 -19.21 24.99
N VAL A 16 -6.12 -18.81 24.39
CA VAL A 16 -6.63 -17.43 24.40
C VAL A 16 -8.06 -17.39 24.90
N ASP A 17 -8.50 -16.24 25.43
CA ASP A 17 -9.83 -16.08 26.01
C ASP A 17 -10.88 -15.51 25.05
N ASN A 18 -10.43 -14.85 23.99
CA ASN A 18 -11.30 -14.17 23.04
C ASN A 18 -10.68 -14.05 21.65
N TYR A 19 -11.47 -13.53 20.70
CA TYR A 19 -11.06 -13.38 19.31
C TYR A 19 -9.92 -12.39 19.11
N VAL A 20 -9.90 -11.33 19.91
CA VAL A 20 -8.84 -10.28 19.82
C VAL A 20 -7.50 -10.87 20.24
N ASP A 21 -7.48 -11.64 21.31
CA ASP A 21 -6.28 -12.33 21.77
C ASP A 21 -5.81 -13.41 20.81
N MET A 22 -6.77 -14.06 20.10
CA MET A 22 -6.46 -15.08 19.10
C MET A 22 -5.78 -14.50 17.85
N ILE A 23 -6.20 -13.32 17.42
CA ILE A 23 -5.56 -12.59 16.30
C ILE A 23 -4.17 -12.07 16.72
N GLY A 24 -3.91 -12.06 18.02
CA GLY A 24 -2.77 -11.41 18.63
C GLY A 24 -3.04 -9.91 18.76
N SER A 25 -2.65 -9.31 19.88
CA SER A 25 -2.44 -7.89 19.86
C SER A 25 -1.45 -7.65 18.73
N VAL A 26 -1.84 -6.84 17.74
CA VAL A 26 -0.86 -6.22 16.87
C VAL A 26 0.06 -5.50 17.84
N LYS A 27 1.14 -6.16 18.26
CA LYS A 27 2.26 -5.43 18.81
C LYS A 27 2.54 -4.43 17.72
N GLU A 28 2.38 -3.18 18.03
CA GLU A 28 2.86 -2.10 17.20
C GLU A 28 4.34 -2.42 16.98
N GLU A 29 4.63 -3.23 16.00
CA GLU A 29 5.94 -3.25 15.40
C GLU A 29 5.98 -1.88 14.73
N GLU A 30 6.40 -0.89 15.52
CA GLU A 30 6.74 0.43 15.05
C GLU A 30 7.91 0.28 14.09
N GLY A 31 7.60 -0.27 12.92
CA GLY A 31 8.53 -0.26 11.81
C GLY A 31 8.77 1.20 11.41
N PRO A 32 9.96 1.54 10.92
CA PRO A 32 10.30 2.91 10.48
C PRO A 32 9.31 3.49 9.46
N TRP A 33 8.46 2.66 8.87
CA TRP A 33 7.46 3.03 7.86
C TRP A 33 6.06 3.31 8.43
N PHE A 34 5.81 3.03 9.71
CA PHE A 34 4.51 3.22 10.34
C PHE A 34 3.92 4.63 10.13
N PRO A 35 4.67 5.74 10.27
CA PRO A 35 4.13 7.06 10.05
C PRO A 35 3.58 7.31 8.65
N MET A 36 4.05 6.53 7.65
CA MET A 36 3.70 6.72 6.23
C MET A 36 2.71 5.68 5.70
N TYR A 37 2.34 4.69 6.51
CA TYR A 37 1.63 3.49 6.07
C TYR A 37 0.33 3.76 5.29
N SER A 38 -0.39 4.81 5.61
CA SER A 38 -1.66 5.16 4.96
C SER A 38 -1.62 6.47 4.19
N TYR A 39 -0.48 7.16 4.14
CA TYR A 39 -0.42 8.50 3.59
C TYR A 39 -0.78 8.54 2.10
N SER A 40 -0.23 7.63 1.29
CA SER A 40 -0.54 7.56 -0.14
C SER A 40 -2.04 7.34 -0.42
N GLY A 41 -2.74 6.62 0.46
CA GLY A 41 -4.19 6.42 0.36
C GLY A 41 -5.02 7.67 0.68
N SER A 42 -4.43 8.64 1.38
CA SER A 42 -5.07 9.93 1.70
C SER A 42 -4.71 11.04 0.73
N MET A 43 -3.76 10.83 -0.18
CA MET A 43 -3.36 11.81 -1.19
C MET A 43 -4.52 12.12 -2.14
N THR A 44 -4.72 13.39 -2.41
CA THR A 44 -5.76 13.88 -3.33
C THR A 44 -5.12 14.58 -4.52
N THR A 45 -5.89 14.77 -5.59
CA THR A 45 -5.46 15.54 -6.77
C THR A 45 -5.33 17.05 -6.53
N ALA A 46 -5.40 17.48 -5.29
CA ALA A 46 -5.17 18.88 -4.91
C ALA A 46 -3.66 19.26 -4.94
N THR A 47 -2.78 18.27 -4.94
CA THR A 47 -1.33 18.45 -4.94
C THR A 47 -0.69 17.80 -6.17
N PRO A 48 0.48 18.29 -6.65
CA PRO A 48 1.20 17.65 -7.74
C PRO A 48 1.55 16.16 -7.47
N GLY A 49 1.96 15.84 -6.24
CA GLY A 49 2.24 14.47 -5.84
C GLY A 49 1.01 13.57 -5.86
N GLY A 50 -0.14 14.08 -5.43
CA GLY A 50 -1.41 13.36 -5.52
C GLY A 50 -1.88 13.16 -6.97
N VAL A 51 -1.69 14.13 -7.84
CA VAL A 51 -1.95 13.98 -9.29
C VAL A 51 -1.05 12.90 -9.88
N ALA A 52 0.26 12.93 -9.56
CA ALA A 52 1.21 11.93 -10.00
C ALA A 52 0.82 10.53 -9.49
N TRP A 53 0.42 10.39 -8.23
CA TRP A 53 -0.05 9.14 -7.65
C TRP A 53 -1.19 8.49 -8.43
N VAL A 54 -2.23 9.27 -8.75
CA VAL A 54 -3.38 8.79 -9.53
C VAL A 54 -2.94 8.37 -10.93
N LYS A 55 -2.17 9.21 -11.64
CA LYS A 55 -1.68 8.92 -12.99
C LYS A 55 -0.78 7.69 -13.05
N MET A 56 0.13 7.52 -12.08
CA MET A 56 0.96 6.30 -11.98
C MET A 56 0.09 5.06 -11.82
N GLY A 57 -0.99 5.13 -11.04
CA GLY A 57 -1.96 4.05 -10.88
C GLY A 57 -2.67 3.70 -12.19
N GLU A 58 -3.13 4.70 -12.92
CA GLU A 58 -3.78 4.52 -14.23
C GLU A 58 -2.84 3.88 -15.25
N VAL A 59 -1.63 4.41 -15.38
CA VAL A 59 -0.59 3.88 -16.27
C VAL A 59 -0.26 2.43 -15.91
N LYS A 60 -0.10 2.13 -14.63
CA LYS A 60 0.16 0.77 -14.17
C LYS A 60 -0.97 -0.19 -14.56
N HIS A 61 -2.22 0.19 -14.33
CA HIS A 61 -3.37 -0.65 -14.68
C HIS A 61 -3.51 -0.87 -16.19
N GLU A 62 -3.18 0.13 -16.99
CA GLU A 62 -3.21 0.01 -18.43
C GLU A 62 -2.07 -0.86 -18.98
N TRP A 63 -0.86 -0.67 -18.50
CA TRP A 63 0.34 -1.24 -19.10
C TRP A 63 0.76 -2.60 -18.56
N LEU A 64 0.53 -2.91 -17.28
CA LEU A 64 0.96 -4.21 -16.74
C LEU A 64 0.38 -5.40 -17.49
N PRO A 65 -0.91 -5.44 -17.84
CA PRO A 65 -1.44 -6.55 -18.66
C PRO A 65 -0.78 -6.63 -20.04
N LYS A 66 -0.50 -5.47 -20.66
CA LYS A 66 0.17 -5.42 -21.98
C LYS A 66 1.59 -5.96 -21.89
N VAL A 67 2.34 -5.60 -20.85
CA VAL A 67 3.71 -6.09 -20.61
C VAL A 67 3.73 -7.59 -20.38
N VAL A 68 2.81 -8.12 -19.56
CA VAL A 68 2.72 -9.56 -19.27
C VAL A 68 2.40 -10.38 -20.51
N MET A 69 1.57 -9.84 -21.42
CA MET A 69 1.13 -10.51 -22.65
C MET A 69 1.96 -10.16 -23.89
N ALA A 70 3.00 -9.35 -23.73
CA ALA A 70 3.76 -8.81 -24.85
C ALA A 70 4.56 -9.91 -25.58
N PRO A 71 4.47 -10.03 -26.91
CA PRO A 71 5.37 -10.87 -27.67
C PRO A 71 6.81 -10.33 -27.69
N ASP A 72 7.00 -9.02 -27.55
CA ASP A 72 8.27 -8.34 -27.37
C ASP A 72 8.24 -7.58 -26.03
N PHE A 73 8.78 -8.21 -25.00
CA PHE A 73 8.82 -7.66 -23.65
C PHE A 73 9.62 -6.35 -23.59
N GLU A 74 10.81 -6.29 -24.14
CA GLU A 74 11.71 -5.14 -24.02
C GLU A 74 11.09 -3.88 -24.62
N SER A 75 10.54 -3.99 -25.81
CA SER A 75 9.86 -2.87 -26.48
C SER A 75 8.67 -2.39 -25.67
N THR A 76 7.82 -3.30 -25.19
CA THR A 76 6.62 -2.97 -24.43
C THR A 76 6.98 -2.40 -23.05
N TRP A 77 8.00 -2.93 -22.40
CA TRP A 77 8.52 -2.42 -21.14
C TRP A 77 9.03 -0.97 -21.28
N ASN A 78 9.79 -0.67 -22.32
CA ASN A 78 10.29 0.67 -22.58
C ASN A 78 9.15 1.68 -22.82
N GLN A 79 8.08 1.28 -23.50
CA GLN A 79 6.89 2.10 -23.67
C GLN A 79 6.18 2.34 -22.34
N TYR A 80 6.03 1.29 -21.51
CA TYR A 80 5.48 1.41 -20.16
C TYR A 80 6.30 2.39 -19.31
N MET A 81 7.62 2.25 -19.28
CA MET A 81 8.49 3.14 -18.51
C MET A 81 8.42 4.58 -19.01
N THR A 82 8.28 4.79 -20.30
CA THR A 82 8.06 6.12 -20.88
C THR A 82 6.74 6.74 -20.37
N ALA A 83 5.65 5.98 -20.41
CA ALA A 83 4.36 6.43 -19.92
C ALA A 83 4.38 6.67 -18.40
N TYR A 84 5.05 5.80 -17.65
CA TYR A 84 5.19 5.91 -16.20
C TYR A 84 5.97 7.18 -15.80
N ASN A 85 7.07 7.46 -16.47
CA ASN A 85 7.86 8.65 -16.21
C ASN A 85 7.12 9.94 -16.60
N ALA A 86 6.27 9.90 -17.61
CA ALA A 86 5.39 11.02 -17.98
C ALA A 86 4.32 11.33 -16.93
N ALA A 87 4.04 10.42 -16.01
CA ALA A 87 3.18 10.66 -14.85
C ALA A 87 3.84 11.47 -13.72
N ASN A 88 5.10 11.89 -13.88
CA ASN A 88 5.89 12.66 -12.92
C ASN A 88 6.03 11.99 -11.54
N PRO A 89 6.57 10.78 -11.44
CA PRO A 89 6.75 10.08 -10.17
C PRO A 89 7.61 10.86 -9.16
N GLN A 90 8.43 11.79 -9.62
CA GLN A 90 9.24 12.65 -8.77
C GLN A 90 8.40 13.59 -7.88
N ASP A 91 7.27 14.08 -8.40
CA ASP A 91 6.36 14.92 -7.61
C ASP A 91 5.75 14.13 -6.45
N PHE A 92 5.40 12.86 -6.70
CA PHE A 92 4.95 11.94 -5.65
C PHE A 92 6.03 11.70 -4.59
N LEU A 93 7.26 11.40 -5.02
CA LEU A 93 8.38 11.15 -4.11
C LEU A 93 8.72 12.38 -3.27
N ALA A 94 8.70 13.57 -3.85
CA ALA A 94 8.97 14.82 -3.14
C ALA A 94 7.91 15.09 -2.06
N GLU A 95 6.63 14.85 -2.35
CA GLU A 95 5.55 15.02 -1.38
C GLU A 95 5.65 13.97 -0.27
N MET A 96 5.94 12.70 -0.60
CA MET A 96 6.17 11.65 0.37
C MET A 96 7.35 11.96 1.30
N GLN A 97 8.45 12.48 0.76
CA GLN A 97 9.62 12.88 1.54
C GLN A 97 9.29 14.00 2.51
N THR A 98 8.62 15.05 2.03
CA THR A 98 8.20 16.20 2.86
C THR A 98 7.29 15.75 4.02
N GLU A 99 6.35 14.87 3.74
CA GLU A 99 5.43 14.37 4.77
C GLU A 99 6.14 13.44 5.77
N LEU A 100 7.09 12.64 5.31
CA LEU A 100 7.92 11.82 6.18
C LEU A 100 8.73 12.68 7.16
N GLU A 101 9.41 13.70 6.66
CA GLU A 101 10.18 14.63 7.48
C GLU A 101 9.31 15.33 8.51
N ARG A 102 8.12 15.81 8.09
CA ARG A 102 7.15 16.43 9.00
C ARG A 102 6.70 15.50 10.11
N ARG A 103 6.43 14.21 9.82
CA ARG A 103 5.98 13.22 10.80
C ARG A 103 7.10 12.73 11.71
N ALA A 104 8.30 12.61 11.16
CA ALA A 104 9.48 12.21 11.91
C ALA A 104 10.09 13.33 12.78
N GLY A 105 9.60 14.58 12.62
CA GLY A 105 10.13 15.75 13.34
C GLY A 105 11.53 16.18 12.86
N LEU A 106 11.85 15.91 11.60
CA LEU A 106 13.11 16.24 10.95
C LEU A 106 13.06 17.63 10.30
#